data_f78aacdae256ebaa423d6dd8efe27e52
#
_entry.id   f78aacdae256ebaa423d6dd8efe27e52
#
_cell.length_a   1.000
_cell.length_b   1.000
_cell.length_c   1.000
_cell.angle_alpha   90.00
_cell.angle_beta   90.00
_cell.angle_gamma   90.00
#
_symmetry.space_group_name_H-M   'P 1'
#
loop_
_entity.id
_entity.type
_entity.pdbx_description
1 polymer ?
#
loop_
_entity_poly.entity_id
_entity_poly.type
_entity_poly.pdbx_seq_one_letter_code
_entity_poly.pdbx_strand_id
1 'polypeptide(L)'
;VTNPGTAAVTRTLSVPTGIKVWALLTLFAYDNDLTALRDVHHYWSALSQTDTAASTNLFDIHTHTEVGVRSYDSVFRAIITNTSAQIRSRCDVSDANVSQQIVTHGWIDRRGRDD
;
A
#
# COMPACT_ATOMS: atom_id res chain seq x y z
N VAL A 1 8.61 -3.71 1.27
CA VAL A 1 8.74 -4.80 2.25
C VAL A 1 8.43 -6.14 1.58
N THR A 2 9.24 -7.10 1.84
CA THR A 2 9.08 -8.48 1.33
C THR A 2 8.11 -9.23 2.25
N ASN A 3 7.21 -10.00 1.64
CA ASN A 3 6.17 -10.75 2.32
C ASN A 3 5.40 -9.89 3.34
N PRO A 4 4.56 -8.97 2.86
CA PRO A 4 3.78 -8.14 3.77
C PRO A 4 2.79 -8.94 4.62
N GLY A 5 2.47 -10.18 4.23
CA GLY A 5 1.49 -11.01 4.90
C GLY A 5 0.05 -10.58 4.62
N THR A 6 -0.91 -11.32 5.16
CA THR A 6 -2.33 -11.06 4.92
C THR A 6 -3.00 -10.22 6.02
N ALA A 7 -2.29 -9.97 7.14
CA ALA A 7 -2.78 -9.11 8.20
C ALA A 7 -2.57 -7.63 7.85
N ALA A 8 -3.31 -6.74 8.51
CA ALA A 8 -3.10 -5.31 8.42
C ALA A 8 -1.71 -4.94 8.94
N VAL A 9 -1.00 -4.10 8.22
CA VAL A 9 0.31 -3.59 8.60
C VAL A 9 0.27 -2.07 8.63
N THR A 10 0.72 -1.50 9.75
CA THR A 10 0.90 -0.07 9.88
C THR A 10 2.22 0.33 9.25
N ARG A 11 2.17 1.30 8.33
CA ARG A 11 3.34 1.83 7.64
C ARG A 11 3.60 3.25 8.10
N THR A 12 4.81 3.53 8.57
CA THR A 12 5.24 4.89 8.91
C THR A 12 5.87 5.53 7.68
N LEU A 13 5.42 6.73 7.35
CA LEU A 13 5.85 7.47 6.16
C LEU A 13 6.82 8.59 6.52
N SER A 14 7.56 9.07 5.50
CA SER A 14 8.49 10.20 5.62
C SER A 14 7.74 11.54 5.45
N VAL A 15 6.76 11.78 6.31
CA VAL A 15 5.98 13.03 6.34
C VAL A 15 6.00 13.58 7.77
N PRO A 16 5.61 14.85 8.00
CA PRO A 16 5.59 15.41 9.34
C PRO A 16 4.71 14.64 10.31
N THR A 17 5.18 14.51 11.55
CA THR A 17 4.39 14.02 12.68
C THR A 17 3.72 15.18 13.42
N GLY A 18 2.77 14.85 14.30
CA GLY A 18 2.03 15.85 15.07
C GLY A 18 0.87 16.49 14.33
N ILE A 19 0.78 16.30 13.04
CA ILE A 19 -0.31 16.79 12.19
C ILE A 19 -0.78 15.70 11.24
N LYS A 20 -2.00 15.82 10.75
CA LYS A 20 -2.52 14.98 9.67
C LYS A 20 -2.23 15.67 8.34
N VAL A 21 -1.70 14.93 7.40
CA VAL A 21 -1.40 15.44 6.05
C VAL A 21 -1.94 14.49 4.99
N TRP A 22 -2.17 15.01 3.79
CA TRP A 22 -2.34 14.17 2.60
C TRP A 22 -0.95 13.81 2.08
N ALA A 23 -0.52 12.58 2.32
CA ALA A 23 0.73 12.08 1.79
C ALA A 23 0.57 11.74 0.30
N LEU A 24 1.48 12.23 -0.53
CA LEU A 24 1.50 11.99 -1.97
C LEU A 24 2.46 10.84 -2.23
N LEU A 25 1.92 9.70 -2.65
CA LEU A 25 2.63 8.43 -2.66
C LEU A 25 2.62 7.78 -4.04
N THR A 26 3.73 7.18 -4.42
CA THR A 26 3.75 6.07 -5.37
C THR A 26 3.76 4.78 -4.58
N LEU A 27 2.77 3.94 -4.81
CA LEU A 27 2.65 2.62 -4.24
C LEU A 27 3.08 1.62 -5.31
N PHE A 28 3.99 0.74 -4.96
CA PHE A 28 4.56 -0.24 -5.87
C PHE A 28 4.43 -1.63 -5.26
N ALA A 29 4.05 -2.60 -6.08
CA ALA A 29 3.99 -4.00 -5.66
C ALA A 29 4.50 -4.91 -6.77
N TYR A 30 5.11 -6.02 -6.38
CA TYR A 30 5.54 -7.03 -7.34
C TYR A 30 5.41 -8.43 -6.76
N ASP A 31 5.33 -9.40 -7.67
CA ASP A 31 5.34 -10.82 -7.38
C ASP A 31 6.38 -11.50 -8.28
N ASN A 32 7.39 -12.07 -7.67
CA ASN A 32 8.48 -12.75 -8.33
C ASN A 32 8.29 -14.28 -8.41
N ASP A 33 7.12 -14.79 -8.09
CA ASP A 33 6.85 -16.21 -8.21
C ASP A 33 6.77 -16.62 -9.68
N LEU A 34 7.82 -17.28 -10.13
CA LEU A 34 7.93 -17.75 -11.52
C LEU A 34 7.36 -19.15 -11.72
N THR A 35 6.80 -19.77 -10.68
CA THR A 35 6.35 -21.16 -10.71
C THR A 35 4.84 -21.31 -10.63
N ALA A 36 4.12 -20.24 -10.36
CA ALA A 36 2.69 -20.28 -10.14
C ALA A 36 1.92 -19.26 -10.98
N LEU A 37 0.73 -19.66 -11.37
CA LEU A 37 -0.31 -18.76 -11.89
C LEU A 37 -1.10 -18.25 -10.70
N ARG A 38 -0.99 -16.96 -10.37
CA ARG A 38 -1.75 -16.40 -9.25
C ARG A 38 -1.99 -14.91 -9.38
N ASP A 39 -3.07 -14.47 -8.74
CA ASP A 39 -3.42 -13.07 -8.58
C ASP A 39 -3.12 -12.64 -7.15
N VAL A 40 -2.54 -11.45 -7.00
CA VAL A 40 -2.30 -10.83 -5.70
C VAL A 40 -2.87 -9.42 -5.70
N HIS A 41 -3.62 -9.09 -4.67
CA HIS A 41 -4.25 -7.78 -4.50
C HIS A 41 -3.62 -7.05 -3.33
N HIS A 42 -3.33 -5.77 -3.54
CA HIS A 42 -2.73 -4.88 -2.55
C HIS A 42 -3.63 -3.67 -2.35
N TYR A 43 -3.83 -3.28 -1.10
CA TYR A 43 -4.67 -2.15 -0.76
C TYR A 43 -4.04 -1.33 0.37
N TRP A 44 -4.03 -0.01 0.20
CA TRP A 44 -3.56 0.92 1.23
C TRP A 44 -4.69 1.85 1.63
N SER A 45 -4.76 2.18 2.92
CA SER A 45 -5.82 3.02 3.45
C SER A 45 -5.33 3.86 4.63
N ALA A 46 -6.08 4.92 4.93
CA ALA A 46 -5.87 5.69 6.15
C ALA A 46 -6.24 4.84 7.37
N LEU A 47 -5.53 5.04 8.49
CA LEU A 47 -5.87 4.35 9.75
C LEU A 47 -7.25 4.76 10.30
N SER A 48 -7.76 5.93 9.89
CA SER A 48 -9.11 6.37 10.24
C SER A 48 -10.22 5.62 9.51
N GLN A 49 -9.89 4.93 8.42
CA GLN A 49 -10.85 4.08 7.70
C GLN A 49 -10.94 2.70 8.36
N THR A 50 -12.09 2.05 8.20
CA THR A 50 -12.26 0.68 8.66
C THR A 50 -11.26 -0.23 7.95
N ASP A 51 -10.57 -1.07 8.71
CA ASP A 51 -9.64 -2.06 8.15
C ASP A 51 -10.42 -3.06 7.31
N THR A 52 -10.07 -3.14 6.03
CA THR A 52 -10.72 -4.05 5.08
C THR A 52 -9.63 -4.81 4.33
N ALA A 53 -9.81 -6.12 4.20
CA ALA A 53 -8.89 -6.97 3.47
C ALA A 53 -8.88 -6.62 1.99
N ALA A 54 -7.70 -6.70 1.36
CA ALA A 54 -7.58 -6.61 -0.08
C ALA A 54 -8.31 -7.80 -0.74
N SER A 55 -8.96 -7.55 -1.88
CA SER A 55 -9.72 -8.57 -2.60
C SER A 55 -9.85 -8.20 -4.06
N THR A 56 -10.49 -9.06 -4.85
CA THR A 56 -10.83 -8.77 -6.26
C THR A 56 -11.74 -7.55 -6.42
N ASN A 57 -12.44 -7.15 -5.37
CA ASN A 57 -13.35 -6.00 -5.39
C ASN A 57 -12.77 -4.77 -4.71
N LEU A 58 -11.63 -4.88 -4.03
CA LEU A 58 -11.01 -3.78 -3.29
C LEU A 58 -9.49 -3.91 -3.37
N PHE A 59 -8.89 -3.14 -4.26
CA PHE A 59 -7.44 -3.10 -4.40
C PHE A 59 -6.98 -1.79 -5.04
N ASP A 60 -5.74 -1.41 -4.77
CA ASP A 60 -5.03 -0.36 -5.50
C ASP A 60 -4.18 -0.96 -6.61
N ILE A 61 -3.57 -2.11 -6.33
CA ILE A 61 -2.70 -2.82 -7.26
C ILE A 61 -3.12 -4.28 -7.33
N HIS A 62 -3.18 -4.80 -8.55
CA HIS A 62 -3.37 -6.21 -8.85
C HIS A 62 -2.19 -6.71 -9.66
N THR A 63 -1.51 -7.74 -9.18
CA THR A 63 -0.47 -8.44 -9.93
C THR A 63 -0.95 -9.82 -10.34
N HIS A 64 -0.46 -10.29 -11.48
CA HIS A 64 -0.81 -11.59 -12.02
C HIS A 64 0.45 -12.27 -12.56
N THR A 65 0.86 -13.38 -11.95
CA THR A 65 2.00 -14.16 -12.39
C THR A 65 1.57 -15.35 -13.22
N GLU A 66 2.46 -15.80 -14.08
CA GLU A 66 2.38 -17.05 -14.83
C GLU A 66 3.72 -17.78 -14.73
N VAL A 67 3.75 -19.05 -15.14
CA VAL A 67 4.98 -19.81 -15.15
C VAL A 67 6.03 -19.09 -15.99
N GLY A 68 7.16 -18.75 -15.38
CA GLY A 68 8.25 -18.02 -16.00
C GLY A 68 8.02 -16.52 -16.18
N VAL A 69 6.89 -15.96 -15.68
CA VAL A 69 6.54 -14.54 -15.83
C VAL A 69 6.24 -13.94 -14.47
N ARG A 70 7.07 -12.96 -14.06
CA ARG A 70 6.81 -12.14 -12.87
C ARG A 70 5.87 -10.98 -13.23
N SER A 71 5.25 -10.39 -12.21
CA SER A 71 4.34 -9.26 -12.38
C SER A 71 4.67 -8.14 -11.41
N TYR A 72 4.59 -6.90 -11.88
CA TYR A 72 4.75 -5.71 -11.05
C TYR A 72 3.90 -4.58 -11.59
N ASP A 73 3.48 -3.70 -10.70
CA ASP A 73 2.67 -2.54 -11.03
C ASP A 73 2.85 -1.45 -9.99
N SER A 74 2.44 -0.26 -10.34
CA SER A 74 2.49 0.90 -9.45
C SER A 74 1.28 1.80 -9.66
N VAL A 75 0.94 2.57 -8.63
CA VAL A 75 -0.14 3.55 -8.66
C VAL A 75 0.24 4.76 -7.81
N PHE A 76 -0.21 5.93 -8.23
CA PHE A 76 -0.09 7.14 -7.43
C PHE A 76 -1.36 7.32 -6.60
N ARG A 77 -1.20 7.56 -5.29
CA ARG A 77 -2.30 7.80 -4.37
C ARG A 77 -1.96 8.92 -3.39
N ALA A 78 -2.98 9.69 -3.03
CA ALA A 78 -2.94 10.56 -1.87
C ALA A 78 -3.71 9.89 -0.74
N ILE A 79 -3.07 9.67 0.40
CA ILE A 79 -3.68 9.03 1.57
C ILE A 79 -3.44 9.92 2.79
N ILE A 80 -4.50 10.17 3.57
CA ILE A 80 -4.37 10.97 4.78
C ILE A 80 -3.69 10.14 5.87
N THR A 81 -2.69 10.75 6.53
CA THR A 81 -1.98 10.14 7.65
C THR A 81 -2.67 10.45 8.97
N ASN A 82 -2.33 9.68 10.01
CA ASN A 82 -2.58 10.08 11.39
C ASN A 82 -1.46 11.03 11.88
N THR A 83 -1.52 11.46 13.14
CA THR A 83 -0.51 12.35 13.71
C THR A 83 0.85 11.68 13.93
N SER A 84 0.95 10.37 13.76
CA SER A 84 2.20 9.62 13.81
C SER A 84 2.76 9.31 12.41
N ALA A 85 2.28 9.99 11.37
CA ALA A 85 2.71 9.83 9.98
C ALA A 85 2.46 8.41 9.44
N GLN A 86 1.34 7.80 9.79
CA GLN A 86 1.07 6.39 9.49
C GLN A 86 -0.15 6.19 8.62
N ILE A 87 -0.09 5.15 7.79
CA ILE A 87 -1.19 4.58 7.01
C ILE A 87 -1.20 3.06 7.22
N ARG A 88 -2.19 2.40 6.63
CA ARG A 88 -2.34 0.94 6.67
C ARG A 88 -2.10 0.33 5.30
N SER A 89 -1.48 -0.84 5.27
CA SER A 89 -1.42 -1.68 4.06
C SER A 89 -2.01 -3.06 4.30
N ARG A 90 -2.58 -3.63 3.24
CA ARG A 90 -3.12 -4.99 3.23
C ARG A 90 -2.69 -5.69 1.95
N CYS A 91 -2.53 -7.02 2.05
CA CYS A 91 -2.28 -7.90 0.92
C CYS A 91 -3.10 -9.17 1.09
N ASP A 92 -3.52 -9.81 0.03
CA ASP A 92 -4.33 -11.03 0.12
C ASP A 92 -3.53 -12.34 -0.02
N VAL A 93 -2.22 -12.24 -0.20
CA VAL A 93 -1.33 -13.42 -0.28
C VAL A 93 -0.13 -13.24 0.63
N SER A 94 0.18 -14.27 1.42
CA SER A 94 1.38 -14.31 2.23
C SER A 94 2.42 -15.22 1.56
N ASP A 95 3.45 -14.61 0.98
CA ASP A 95 4.50 -15.34 0.26
C ASP A 95 5.77 -14.51 0.19
N ALA A 96 6.93 -15.15 0.29
CA ALA A 96 8.23 -14.48 0.25
C ALA A 96 8.53 -13.80 -1.09
N ASN A 97 7.84 -14.19 -2.17
CA ASN A 97 8.03 -13.59 -3.50
C ASN A 97 7.19 -12.33 -3.71
N VAL A 98 6.29 -12.01 -2.78
CA VAL A 98 5.43 -10.81 -2.84
C VAL A 98 6.09 -9.68 -2.09
N SER A 99 6.14 -8.49 -2.70
CA SER A 99 6.70 -7.29 -2.08
C SER A 99 5.84 -6.07 -2.32
N GLN A 100 5.88 -5.14 -1.37
CA GLN A 100 5.28 -3.82 -1.44
C GLN A 100 6.33 -2.75 -1.14
N GLN A 101 6.26 -1.63 -1.84
CA GLN A 101 7.11 -0.47 -1.59
C GLN A 101 6.26 0.80 -1.63
N ILE A 102 6.67 1.80 -0.86
CA ILE A 102 6.05 3.11 -0.82
C ILE A 102 7.12 4.15 -1.06
N VAL A 103 6.89 5.04 -2.01
CA VAL A 103 7.74 6.22 -2.23
C VAL A 103 6.94 7.46 -1.88
N THR A 104 7.43 8.25 -0.94
CA THR A 104 6.82 9.51 -0.55
C THR A 104 7.37 10.62 -1.44
N HIS A 105 6.50 11.28 -2.22
CA HIS A 105 6.88 12.40 -3.07
C HIS A 105 6.75 13.74 -2.36
N GLY A 106 5.91 13.81 -1.35
CA GLY A 106 5.62 15.03 -0.62
C GLY A 106 4.31 14.89 0.13
N TRP A 107 3.79 16.00 0.57
CA TRP A 107 2.52 16.02 1.29
C TRP A 107 1.81 17.35 1.12
N ILE A 108 0.50 17.35 1.39
CA ILE A 108 -0.31 18.57 1.47
C ILE A 108 -0.68 18.79 2.92
N ASP A 109 -0.27 19.92 3.48
CA ASP A 109 -0.64 20.35 4.82
C ASP A 109 -2.08 20.84 4.80
N ARG A 110 -2.93 20.27 5.67
CA ARG A 110 -4.35 20.59 5.74
C ARG A 110 -4.69 21.72 6.69
N ARG A 111 -3.72 22.17 7.48
CA ARG A 111 -3.97 23.25 8.45
C ARG A 111 -4.32 24.54 7.73
N GLY A 112 -5.36 25.22 8.21
CA GLY A 112 -5.90 26.41 7.58
C GLY A 112 -6.82 26.15 6.40
N ARG A 113 -6.96 24.91 5.96
CA ARG A 113 -7.89 24.52 4.87
C ARG A 113 -9.18 23.91 5.38
N ASP A 114 -9.09 23.21 6.51
CA ASP A 114 -10.21 22.49 7.09
C ASP A 114 -10.83 23.27 8.27
N ASP A 115 -10.41 24.49 8.45
CA ASP A 115 -10.90 25.37 9.54
C ASP A 115 -12.25 26.02 9.16
#